data_f656c3926f1f3e19fdc4cbba7e23b563
#
_entry.id   f656c3926f1f3e19fdc4cbba7e23b563
#
_cell.length_a   1.000
_cell.length_b   1.000
_cell.length_c   1.000
_cell.angle_alpha   90.00
_cell.angle_beta   90.00
_cell.angle_gamma   90.00
#
_symmetry.space_group_name_H-M   'P 1'
#
loop_
_entity.id
_entity.type
_entity.pdbx_description
1 polymer ?
#
loop_
_entity_poly.entity_id
_entity_poly.type
_entity_poly.pdbx_seq_one_letter_code
_entity_poly.pdbx_strand_id
1 'polypeptide(L)'
;MTRFVEVPLLPEDDSGRFDYAVAAEMKAAFENAAARLEVQSSSRSLYMSKGSEDFKGRFSEVFTTNATTAARDSSALATALRTVAGYVGQMVTLAHEEDARRRENNEWVWRHNNRNWLEQIGDWLGGEEPRPNAERGAAPAFPQTAPGTGARHNPAPGGAYGGGTSSARPENLRTFAAGSRSLDDGLAATPGVLQGHLSSFASRCNWGQIEASGVVGAYRAYLAANENDAKWATTIADAFAAAGGEGAVSTVSDAALAASLAAAGVSVGRTALQIDPPTAAGALPTTGYANDPVNTATGNFIEPETDLGFAGTASNLVLSRMYNSLASGLETPGVFGPGWASVLDQHLVLSDEGCRWVVADGRAVDFPREGEGWGRAVGENYWLTREPATAPGLGELESPAEGSDVLVVRNNQGSWWAYSLAGVWLGTGSGPGRTVSVTRESTPDGGAGLVTRLSHVRGRFLDVEYVDGLAAVIRSSDGRRVEYGYDDAGRLIAVTTETGTRTYRWNEQGLIDAVYSAAGVLEAENTYDENGRVTLQLTQHGRRTRFAYLPGRVTAVSDEDGTRSNSWIADAKGRLVGVLDSHDQRQSMA
;
A
#
# COMPACT_ATOMS: atom_id res chain seq x y z
N MET A 1 -53.96 35.30 -18.46
CA MET A 1 -54.17 33.88 -18.08
C MET A 1 -52.87 33.14 -18.40
N THR A 2 -52.06 32.93 -17.43
CA THR A 2 -50.88 32.06 -17.56
C THR A 2 -51.40 30.63 -17.74
N ARG A 3 -51.03 29.99 -18.84
CA ARG A 3 -51.43 28.64 -19.19
C ARG A 3 -50.89 27.72 -18.09
N PHE A 4 -51.78 26.99 -17.40
CA PHE A 4 -51.37 25.95 -16.44
C PHE A 4 -50.47 24.96 -17.16
N VAL A 5 -49.24 24.79 -16.67
CA VAL A 5 -48.29 23.85 -17.25
C VAL A 5 -48.33 22.60 -16.39
N GLU A 6 -48.77 21.51 -16.99
CA GLU A 6 -48.80 20.21 -16.36
C GLU A 6 -47.36 19.74 -16.05
N VAL A 7 -47.09 19.38 -14.80
CA VAL A 7 -45.78 18.90 -14.36
C VAL A 7 -45.70 17.39 -14.59
N PRO A 8 -44.68 16.88 -15.28
CA PRO A 8 -44.58 15.44 -15.50
C PRO A 8 -44.21 14.69 -14.20
N LEU A 9 -44.78 13.48 -14.06
CA LEU A 9 -44.39 12.55 -13.02
C LEU A 9 -42.91 12.16 -13.20
N LEU A 10 -42.21 11.93 -12.09
CA LEU A 10 -40.94 11.24 -12.14
C LEU A 10 -41.20 9.77 -12.53
N PRO A 11 -40.34 9.17 -13.35
CA PRO A 11 -40.43 7.76 -13.67
C PRO A 11 -40.52 6.94 -12.39
N GLU A 12 -41.54 6.12 -12.22
CA GLU A 12 -41.64 5.18 -11.09
C GLU A 12 -40.53 4.15 -11.12
N ASP A 13 -39.93 3.94 -12.27
CA ASP A 13 -39.13 2.80 -12.68
C ASP A 13 -37.62 2.96 -12.54
N ASP A 14 -37.08 4.02 -11.98
CA ASP A 14 -35.63 3.97 -11.76
C ASP A 14 -35.26 3.12 -10.53
N SER A 15 -36.19 2.96 -9.59
CA SER A 15 -36.13 1.97 -8.51
C SER A 15 -36.68 0.60 -8.94
N GLY A 16 -37.51 0.50 -9.96
CA GLY A 16 -37.89 -0.78 -10.61
C GLY A 16 -36.68 -1.58 -11.15
N ARG A 17 -35.50 -1.00 -11.10
CA ARG A 17 -34.22 -1.63 -11.36
C ARG A 17 -33.48 -2.07 -10.10
N PHE A 18 -34.09 -2.03 -8.94
CA PHE A 18 -33.51 -2.52 -7.70
C PHE A 18 -34.38 -3.62 -7.09
N ASP A 19 -33.92 -4.86 -7.26
CA ASP A 19 -34.62 -6.03 -6.71
C ASP A 19 -34.13 -6.27 -5.26
N TYR A 20 -34.96 -5.85 -4.32
CA TYR A 20 -34.69 -5.98 -2.88
C TYR A 20 -34.50 -7.43 -2.42
N ALA A 21 -35.17 -8.39 -3.07
CA ALA A 21 -35.02 -9.80 -2.73
C ALA A 21 -33.63 -10.30 -3.17
N VAL A 22 -33.20 -9.98 -4.38
CA VAL A 22 -31.86 -10.32 -4.88
C VAL A 22 -30.77 -9.64 -4.05
N ALA A 23 -30.97 -8.41 -3.63
CA ALA A 23 -30.05 -7.72 -2.72
C ALA A 23 -29.95 -8.43 -1.37
N ALA A 24 -31.08 -8.82 -0.77
CA ALA A 24 -31.09 -9.56 0.49
C ALA A 24 -30.41 -10.94 0.37
N GLU A 25 -30.64 -11.66 -0.73
CA GLU A 25 -29.97 -12.93 -1.02
C GLU A 25 -28.45 -12.76 -1.16
N MET A 26 -28.00 -11.75 -1.90
CA MET A 26 -26.59 -11.44 -2.02
C MET A 26 -25.97 -11.11 -0.65
N LYS A 27 -26.59 -10.23 0.12
CA LYS A 27 -26.12 -9.88 1.47
C LYS A 27 -25.96 -11.13 2.33
N ALA A 28 -27.01 -11.96 2.40
CA ALA A 28 -27.00 -13.20 3.19
C ALA A 28 -25.92 -14.18 2.71
N ALA A 29 -25.70 -14.31 1.40
CA ALA A 29 -24.67 -15.18 0.84
C ALA A 29 -23.26 -14.75 1.28
N PHE A 30 -22.96 -13.44 1.25
CA PHE A 30 -21.67 -12.91 1.69
C PHE A 30 -21.48 -13.02 3.21
N GLU A 31 -22.52 -12.76 4.01
CA GLU A 31 -22.49 -12.96 5.47
C GLU A 31 -22.27 -14.43 5.83
N ASN A 32 -22.97 -15.34 5.17
CA ASN A 32 -22.80 -16.79 5.38
C ASN A 32 -21.40 -17.27 4.98
N ALA A 33 -20.85 -16.76 3.89
CA ALA A 33 -19.49 -17.09 3.47
C ALA A 33 -18.45 -16.64 4.50
N ALA A 34 -18.60 -15.44 5.07
CA ALA A 34 -17.75 -14.94 6.16
C ALA A 34 -17.88 -15.82 7.42
N ALA A 35 -19.10 -16.10 7.84
CA ALA A 35 -19.36 -16.93 9.02
C ALA A 35 -18.76 -18.35 8.89
N ARG A 36 -18.80 -18.95 7.69
CA ARG A 36 -18.19 -20.27 7.45
C ARG A 36 -16.66 -20.24 7.63
N LEU A 37 -15.97 -19.19 7.17
CA LEU A 37 -14.53 -19.02 7.41
C LEU A 37 -14.23 -18.86 8.90
N GLU A 38 -15.01 -18.07 9.62
CA GLU A 38 -14.84 -17.84 11.06
C GLU A 38 -15.08 -19.11 11.88
N VAL A 39 -16.14 -19.86 11.57
CA VAL A 39 -16.45 -21.13 12.25
C VAL A 39 -15.32 -22.15 12.07
N GLN A 40 -14.65 -22.16 10.91
CA GLN A 40 -13.53 -23.08 10.67
C GLN A 40 -12.24 -22.69 11.40
N SER A 41 -12.12 -21.46 11.91
CA SER A 41 -10.87 -20.93 12.48
C SER A 41 -10.32 -21.78 13.64
N SER A 42 -11.19 -22.24 14.54
CA SER A 42 -10.82 -23.11 15.67
C SER A 42 -10.33 -24.48 15.22
N SER A 43 -11.02 -25.10 14.25
CA SER A 43 -10.60 -26.38 13.67
C SER A 43 -9.27 -26.27 12.94
N ARG A 44 -9.05 -25.20 12.17
CA ARG A 44 -7.76 -24.93 11.53
C ARG A 44 -6.63 -24.77 12.54
N SER A 45 -6.88 -24.05 13.64
CA SER A 45 -5.92 -23.91 14.74
C SER A 45 -5.57 -25.25 15.38
N LEU A 46 -6.54 -26.14 15.57
CA LEU A 46 -6.30 -27.48 16.08
C LEU A 46 -5.43 -28.32 15.14
N TYR A 47 -5.72 -28.31 13.83
CA TYR A 47 -4.89 -29.02 12.85
C TYR A 47 -3.49 -28.42 12.74
N MET A 48 -3.35 -27.09 12.80
CA MET A 48 -2.06 -26.43 12.86
C MET A 48 -1.27 -26.84 14.10
N SER A 49 -1.90 -26.82 15.28
CA SER A 49 -1.27 -27.27 16.52
C SER A 49 -0.80 -28.72 16.42
N LYS A 50 -1.62 -29.59 15.83
CA LYS A 50 -1.27 -31.00 15.60
C LYS A 50 -0.08 -31.13 14.64
N GLY A 51 -0.06 -30.38 13.53
CA GLY A 51 1.05 -30.37 12.58
C GLY A 51 2.35 -29.85 13.19
N SER A 52 2.27 -28.92 14.15
CA SER A 52 3.43 -28.38 14.87
C SER A 52 3.96 -29.30 15.98
N GLU A 53 3.18 -30.27 16.41
CA GLU A 53 3.57 -31.20 17.47
C GLU A 53 4.78 -32.05 17.02
N ASP A 54 5.84 -32.08 17.82
CA ASP A 54 7.11 -32.74 17.52
C ASP A 54 7.86 -32.15 16.27
N PHE A 55 7.37 -31.09 15.66
CA PHE A 55 8.05 -30.47 14.52
C PHE A 55 9.04 -29.40 15.00
N LYS A 56 10.34 -29.57 14.68
CA LYS A 56 11.44 -28.68 15.08
C LYS A 56 12.34 -28.34 13.90
N GLY A 57 13.13 -27.29 14.06
CA GLY A 57 14.06 -26.81 13.04
C GLY A 57 13.44 -25.79 12.09
N ARG A 58 14.18 -25.41 11.07
CA ARG A 58 13.80 -24.35 10.12
C ARG A 58 12.48 -24.61 9.41
N PHE A 59 12.21 -25.83 9.02
CA PHE A 59 10.97 -26.18 8.33
C PHE A 59 9.74 -26.08 9.23
N SER A 60 9.89 -26.26 10.56
CA SER A 60 8.85 -25.97 11.55
C SER A 60 8.51 -24.47 11.59
N GLU A 61 9.52 -23.59 11.50
CA GLU A 61 9.31 -22.15 11.43
C GLU A 61 8.57 -21.75 10.15
N VAL A 62 8.95 -22.34 9.01
CA VAL A 62 8.26 -22.17 7.72
C VAL A 62 6.81 -22.60 7.81
N PHE A 63 6.55 -23.79 8.38
CA PHE A 63 5.21 -24.32 8.60
C PHE A 63 4.35 -23.38 9.44
N THR A 64 4.88 -22.96 10.58
CA THR A 64 4.18 -22.05 11.50
C THR A 64 3.89 -20.69 10.84
N THR A 65 4.84 -20.17 10.09
CA THR A 65 4.68 -18.91 9.36
C THR A 65 3.60 -19.01 8.30
N ASN A 66 3.59 -20.09 7.50
CA ASN A 66 2.57 -20.34 6.48
C ASN A 66 1.17 -20.53 7.10
N ALA A 67 1.06 -21.29 8.17
CA ALA A 67 -0.21 -21.51 8.86
C ALA A 67 -0.74 -20.21 9.50
N THR A 68 0.13 -19.39 10.07
CA THR A 68 -0.23 -18.07 10.61
C THR A 68 -0.70 -17.13 9.47
N THR A 69 -0.04 -17.20 8.32
CA THR A 69 -0.44 -16.43 7.13
C THR A 69 -1.81 -16.88 6.63
N ALA A 70 -2.07 -18.19 6.57
CA ALA A 70 -3.38 -18.73 6.19
C ALA A 70 -4.50 -18.27 7.13
N ALA A 71 -4.24 -18.24 8.44
CA ALA A 71 -5.20 -17.73 9.41
C ALA A 71 -5.51 -16.23 9.23
N ARG A 72 -4.49 -15.44 8.94
CA ARG A 72 -4.64 -14.01 8.63
C ARG A 72 -5.43 -13.80 7.34
N ASP A 73 -5.11 -14.55 6.28
CA ASP A 73 -5.83 -14.49 5.00
C ASP A 73 -7.31 -14.83 5.19
N SER A 74 -7.62 -15.87 5.98
CA SER A 74 -9.00 -16.24 6.32
C SER A 74 -9.75 -15.11 7.02
N SER A 75 -9.13 -14.47 8.01
CA SER A 75 -9.72 -13.34 8.74
C SER A 75 -9.92 -12.11 7.84
N ALA A 76 -8.92 -11.76 7.02
CA ALA A 76 -9.03 -10.65 6.08
C ALA A 76 -10.12 -10.89 5.04
N LEU A 77 -10.22 -12.12 4.53
CA LEU A 77 -11.26 -12.51 3.58
C LEU A 77 -12.66 -12.45 4.22
N ALA A 78 -12.83 -12.95 5.46
CA ALA A 78 -14.09 -12.86 6.18
C ALA A 78 -14.51 -11.39 6.40
N THR A 79 -13.57 -10.52 6.75
CA THR A 79 -13.79 -9.08 6.89
C THR A 79 -14.24 -8.45 5.57
N ALA A 80 -13.55 -8.75 4.46
CA ALA A 80 -13.91 -8.24 3.14
C ALA A 80 -15.32 -8.69 2.70
N LEU A 81 -15.67 -9.95 2.96
CA LEU A 81 -17.02 -10.48 2.69
C LEU A 81 -18.09 -9.73 3.49
N ARG A 82 -17.85 -9.44 4.77
CA ARG A 82 -18.76 -8.66 5.61
C ARG A 82 -18.87 -7.22 5.13
N THR A 83 -17.78 -6.64 4.65
CA THR A 83 -17.77 -5.29 4.08
C THR A 83 -18.67 -5.22 2.85
N VAL A 84 -18.58 -6.20 1.94
CA VAL A 84 -19.49 -6.29 0.78
C VAL A 84 -20.94 -6.41 1.22
N ALA A 85 -21.23 -7.28 2.20
CA ALA A 85 -22.57 -7.40 2.75
C ALA A 85 -23.08 -6.08 3.36
N GLY A 86 -22.20 -5.33 4.01
CA GLY A 86 -22.49 -3.99 4.53
C GLY A 86 -22.82 -2.99 3.42
N TYR A 87 -22.05 -3.00 2.33
CA TYR A 87 -22.33 -2.16 1.15
C TYR A 87 -23.69 -2.47 0.52
N VAL A 88 -24.04 -3.77 0.41
CA VAL A 88 -25.40 -4.15 -0.04
C VAL A 88 -26.45 -3.56 0.89
N GLY A 89 -26.26 -3.65 2.21
CA GLY A 89 -27.18 -3.06 3.19
C GLY A 89 -27.31 -1.55 3.05
N GLN A 90 -26.20 -0.83 2.87
CA GLN A 90 -26.22 0.62 2.63
C GLN A 90 -26.93 0.96 1.32
N MET A 91 -26.68 0.20 0.25
CA MET A 91 -27.35 0.41 -1.03
C MET A 91 -28.86 0.19 -0.93
N VAL A 92 -29.30 -0.83 -0.18
CA VAL A 92 -30.74 -1.06 0.10
C VAL A 92 -31.34 0.16 0.81
N THR A 93 -30.67 0.72 1.80
CA THR A 93 -31.15 1.92 2.51
C THR A 93 -31.28 3.11 1.55
N LEU A 94 -30.27 3.38 0.76
CA LEU A 94 -30.28 4.47 -0.22
C LEU A 94 -31.33 4.26 -1.32
N ALA A 95 -31.59 3.02 -1.73
CA ALA A 95 -32.65 2.69 -2.67
C ALA A 95 -34.05 2.99 -2.08
N HIS A 96 -34.27 2.64 -0.81
CA HIS A 96 -35.50 2.99 -0.11
C HIS A 96 -35.71 4.50 0.04
N GLU A 97 -34.63 5.25 0.34
CA GLU A 97 -34.68 6.71 0.43
C GLU A 97 -35.03 7.34 -0.92
N GLU A 98 -34.47 6.84 -2.02
CA GLU A 98 -34.77 7.30 -3.37
C GLU A 98 -36.21 6.97 -3.77
N ASP A 99 -36.71 5.78 -3.43
CA ASP A 99 -38.10 5.40 -3.66
C ASP A 99 -39.09 6.29 -2.87
N ALA A 100 -38.74 6.62 -1.62
CA ALA A 100 -39.52 7.53 -0.79
C ALA A 100 -39.58 8.93 -1.41
N ARG A 101 -38.41 9.46 -1.82
CA ARG A 101 -38.28 10.76 -2.48
C ARG A 101 -39.13 10.85 -3.75
N ARG A 102 -39.15 9.81 -4.55
CA ARG A 102 -39.95 9.76 -5.81
C ARG A 102 -41.41 9.71 -5.52
N ARG A 103 -41.86 8.90 -4.57
CA ARG A 103 -43.25 8.84 -4.15
C ARG A 103 -43.73 10.20 -3.66
N GLU A 104 -42.98 10.84 -2.78
CA GLU A 104 -43.30 12.18 -2.27
C GLU A 104 -43.45 13.21 -3.41
N ASN A 105 -42.49 13.21 -4.36
CA ASN A 105 -42.55 14.09 -5.51
C ASN A 105 -43.73 13.79 -6.41
N ASN A 106 -44.05 12.52 -6.70
CA ASN A 106 -45.16 12.12 -7.53
C ASN A 106 -46.52 12.40 -6.86
N GLU A 107 -46.63 12.26 -5.55
CA GLU A 107 -47.81 12.68 -4.78
C GLU A 107 -48.01 14.20 -4.86
N TRP A 108 -46.95 15.00 -4.75
CA TRP A 108 -47.03 16.43 -4.97
C TRP A 108 -47.46 16.76 -6.40
N VAL A 109 -46.85 16.11 -7.42
CA VAL A 109 -47.22 16.29 -8.84
C VAL A 109 -48.66 15.94 -9.09
N TRP A 110 -49.15 14.82 -8.50
CA TRP A 110 -50.53 14.43 -8.62
C TRP A 110 -51.47 15.48 -8.00
N ARG A 111 -51.20 15.96 -6.78
CA ARG A 111 -51.95 17.06 -6.15
C ARG A 111 -51.92 18.31 -7.02
N HIS A 112 -50.74 18.70 -7.50
CA HIS A 112 -50.52 19.88 -8.32
C HIS A 112 -51.32 19.83 -9.63
N ASN A 113 -51.28 18.71 -10.36
CA ASN A 113 -51.93 18.56 -11.65
C ASN A 113 -53.47 18.40 -11.52
N ASN A 114 -53.99 17.93 -10.39
CA ASN A 114 -55.39 17.72 -10.14
C ASN A 114 -56.05 18.85 -9.33
N ARG A 115 -55.40 19.99 -9.14
CA ARG A 115 -55.97 21.16 -8.45
C ARG A 115 -57.19 21.69 -9.16
N ASN A 116 -58.25 21.97 -8.39
CA ASN A 116 -59.41 22.67 -8.88
C ASN A 116 -59.12 24.19 -9.01
N TRP A 117 -59.99 24.92 -9.70
CA TRP A 117 -59.80 26.34 -9.96
C TRP A 117 -59.73 27.22 -8.68
N LEU A 118 -60.37 26.82 -7.59
CA LEU A 118 -60.35 27.54 -6.31
C LEU A 118 -59.00 27.38 -5.61
N GLU A 119 -58.40 26.19 -5.65
CA GLU A 119 -57.06 25.89 -5.13
C GLU A 119 -55.98 26.65 -5.91
N GLN A 120 -56.13 26.74 -7.24
CA GLN A 120 -55.20 27.52 -8.08
C GLN A 120 -55.26 29.03 -7.75
N ILE A 121 -56.42 29.58 -7.37
CA ILE A 121 -56.51 30.97 -6.89
C ILE A 121 -55.92 31.10 -5.50
N GLY A 122 -56.07 30.13 -4.63
CA GLY A 122 -55.46 30.09 -3.31
C GLY A 122 -53.92 30.16 -3.34
N ASP A 123 -53.34 29.38 -4.25
CA ASP A 123 -51.90 29.37 -4.47
C ASP A 123 -51.37 30.71 -5.04
N TRP A 124 -52.11 31.34 -5.91
CA TRP A 124 -51.78 32.67 -6.44
C TRP A 124 -51.79 33.76 -5.37
N LEU A 125 -52.61 33.63 -4.34
CA LEU A 125 -52.74 34.58 -3.22
C LEU A 125 -51.82 34.26 -2.03
N GLY A 126 -51.58 32.97 -1.77
CA GLY A 126 -50.86 32.50 -0.58
C GLY A 126 -49.44 31.96 -0.84
N GLY A 127 -49.04 31.83 -2.09
CA GLY A 127 -47.79 31.15 -2.49
C GLY A 127 -48.05 29.65 -2.72
N GLU A 128 -47.45 29.14 -3.77
CA GLU A 128 -47.53 27.74 -4.17
C GLU A 128 -46.74 26.85 -3.20
N GLU A 129 -47.28 25.66 -2.86
CA GLU A 129 -46.54 24.65 -2.10
C GLU A 129 -45.23 24.33 -2.83
N PRO A 130 -44.04 24.48 -2.20
CA PRO A 130 -42.78 24.21 -2.86
C PRO A 130 -42.70 22.74 -3.28
N ARG A 131 -42.29 22.51 -4.51
CA ARG A 131 -42.09 21.16 -5.01
C ARG A 131 -41.02 20.46 -4.22
N PRO A 132 -41.24 19.25 -3.69
CA PRO A 132 -40.20 18.43 -3.10
C PRO A 132 -39.05 18.20 -4.09
N ASN A 133 -37.86 17.94 -3.62
CA ASN A 133 -36.68 17.78 -4.46
C ASN A 133 -36.92 16.76 -5.58
N ALA A 134 -36.92 17.25 -6.82
CA ALA A 134 -37.14 16.46 -8.04
C ALA A 134 -35.82 15.97 -8.65
N GLU A 135 -34.67 16.45 -8.14
CA GLU A 135 -33.38 16.03 -8.64
C GLU A 135 -33.13 14.56 -8.33
N ARG A 136 -32.60 13.86 -9.32
CA ARG A 136 -32.22 12.45 -9.16
C ARG A 136 -31.02 12.36 -8.21
N GLY A 137 -31.12 11.54 -7.17
CA GLY A 137 -29.98 11.18 -6.35
C GLY A 137 -28.89 10.51 -7.21
N ALA A 138 -27.64 10.80 -6.94
CA ALA A 138 -26.52 10.10 -7.58
C ALA A 138 -26.60 8.61 -7.23
N ALA A 139 -26.44 7.75 -8.23
CA ALA A 139 -26.41 6.31 -8.01
C ALA A 139 -25.13 5.97 -7.19
N PRO A 140 -25.26 5.28 -6.05
CA PRO A 140 -24.11 4.97 -5.22
C PRO A 140 -23.17 3.96 -5.90
N ALA A 141 -21.88 4.12 -5.69
CA ALA A 141 -20.87 3.18 -6.12
C ALA A 141 -20.00 2.79 -4.93
N PHE A 142 -19.89 1.49 -4.68
CA PHE A 142 -19.09 0.94 -3.60
C PHE A 142 -17.94 0.11 -4.18
N PRO A 143 -16.71 0.65 -4.24
CA PRO A 143 -15.53 -0.10 -4.62
C PRO A 143 -15.12 -1.02 -3.47
N GLN A 144 -14.67 -2.20 -3.81
CA GLN A 144 -14.11 -3.14 -2.84
C GLN A 144 -12.69 -3.50 -3.23
N THR A 145 -11.76 -3.18 -2.36
CA THR A 145 -10.39 -3.70 -2.48
C THR A 145 -10.35 -5.14 -1.98
N ALA A 146 -9.98 -6.06 -2.85
CA ALA A 146 -9.82 -7.46 -2.47
C ALA A 146 -8.63 -7.60 -1.50
N PRO A 147 -8.75 -8.39 -0.42
CA PRO A 147 -7.61 -8.70 0.40
C PRO A 147 -6.61 -9.52 -0.41
N GLY A 148 -5.32 -9.17 -0.31
CA GLY A 148 -4.25 -9.98 -0.88
C GLY A 148 -4.13 -11.32 -0.16
N THR A 149 -3.81 -12.38 -0.89
CA THR A 149 -3.41 -13.64 -0.28
C THR A 149 -1.95 -13.52 0.12
N GLY A 150 -1.63 -13.80 1.39
CA GLY A 150 -0.25 -13.74 1.90
C GLY A 150 0.67 -14.75 1.19
N ALA A 151 1.89 -14.33 0.87
CA ALA A 151 2.88 -15.21 0.27
C ALA A 151 3.21 -16.38 1.21
N ARG A 152 3.21 -17.61 0.65
CA ARG A 152 3.64 -18.82 1.35
C ARG A 152 5.13 -19.03 1.17
N HIS A 153 5.78 -19.51 2.21
CA HIS A 153 7.21 -19.72 2.20
C HIS A 153 7.57 -21.14 1.81
N ASN A 154 8.47 -21.26 0.82
CA ASN A 154 9.18 -22.51 0.55
C ASN A 154 10.67 -22.20 0.46
N PRO A 155 11.51 -22.91 1.22
CA PRO A 155 12.95 -22.79 1.08
C PRO A 155 13.38 -23.14 -0.33
N ALA A 156 14.16 -22.28 -1.00
CA ALA A 156 14.63 -22.52 -2.34
C ALA A 156 15.60 -23.71 -2.39
N PRO A 157 15.54 -24.59 -3.42
CA PRO A 157 16.56 -25.63 -3.61
C PRO A 157 17.93 -24.97 -3.83
N GLY A 158 18.97 -25.51 -3.19
CA GLY A 158 20.36 -25.03 -3.37
C GLY A 158 20.74 -23.79 -2.56
N GLY A 159 19.88 -23.31 -1.66
CA GLY A 159 20.29 -22.34 -0.65
C GLY A 159 21.35 -22.95 0.27
N ALA A 160 22.33 -22.13 0.71
CA ALA A 160 23.30 -22.55 1.72
C ALA A 160 22.56 -22.76 3.05
N TYR A 161 22.10 -23.98 3.26
CA TYR A 161 21.49 -24.40 4.52
C TYR A 161 22.62 -24.87 5.43
N GLY A 162 23.31 -24.02 6.11
CA GLY A 162 24.48 -24.22 6.97
C GLY A 162 24.55 -25.50 7.81
N GLY A 163 24.22 -26.66 7.24
CA GLY A 163 24.17 -27.94 7.92
C GLY A 163 22.95 -28.13 8.83
N GLY A 164 21.93 -27.27 8.73
CA GLY A 164 20.71 -27.34 9.53
C GLY A 164 19.90 -28.62 9.29
N THR A 165 19.19 -29.06 10.32
CA THR A 165 18.29 -30.20 10.27
C THR A 165 16.93 -29.82 10.85
N SER A 166 15.89 -30.42 10.29
CA SER A 166 14.54 -30.38 10.89
C SER A 166 14.11 -31.78 11.31
N SER A 167 13.22 -31.88 12.30
CA SER A 167 12.68 -33.15 12.77
C SER A 167 11.19 -33.04 12.99
N ALA A 168 10.46 -34.10 12.61
CA ALA A 168 9.01 -34.17 12.81
C ALA A 168 8.52 -35.63 12.92
N ARG A 169 7.27 -35.75 13.37
CA ARG A 169 6.49 -36.97 13.25
C ARG A 169 5.60 -36.86 12.01
N PRO A 170 5.80 -37.73 10.99
CA PRO A 170 5.09 -37.64 9.71
C PRO A 170 3.56 -37.58 9.84
N GLU A 171 2.99 -38.36 10.73
CA GLU A 171 1.54 -38.51 10.93
C GLU A 171 0.91 -37.18 11.35
N ASN A 172 1.62 -36.35 12.11
CA ASN A 172 1.14 -35.07 12.58
C ASN A 172 0.97 -34.11 11.41
N LEU A 173 1.94 -34.07 10.50
CA LEU A 173 1.87 -33.24 9.28
C LEU A 173 0.81 -33.75 8.29
N ARG A 174 0.67 -35.07 8.15
CA ARG A 174 -0.41 -35.69 7.35
C ARG A 174 -1.79 -35.37 7.93
N THR A 175 -1.93 -35.36 9.26
CA THR A 175 -3.18 -34.96 9.93
C THR A 175 -3.53 -33.50 9.63
N PHE A 176 -2.55 -32.60 9.67
CA PHE A 176 -2.75 -31.21 9.24
C PHE A 176 -3.21 -31.13 7.79
N ALA A 177 -2.51 -31.80 6.86
CA ALA A 177 -2.81 -31.74 5.44
C ALA A 177 -4.22 -32.27 5.13
N ALA A 178 -4.59 -33.42 5.71
CA ALA A 178 -5.91 -34.02 5.53
C ALA A 178 -7.02 -33.13 6.13
N GLY A 179 -6.79 -32.61 7.34
CA GLY A 179 -7.74 -31.73 8.01
C GLY A 179 -7.94 -30.41 7.26
N SER A 180 -6.87 -29.81 6.74
CA SER A 180 -6.95 -28.59 5.91
C SER A 180 -7.78 -28.84 4.66
N ARG A 181 -7.50 -29.90 3.90
CA ARG A 181 -8.28 -30.25 2.69
C ARG A 181 -9.75 -30.48 3.01
N SER A 182 -10.06 -31.23 4.08
CA SER A 182 -11.46 -31.48 4.49
C SER A 182 -12.23 -30.18 4.79
N LEU A 183 -11.57 -29.20 5.41
CA LEU A 183 -12.18 -27.90 5.67
C LEU A 183 -12.37 -27.11 4.37
N ASP A 184 -11.40 -27.15 3.45
CA ASP A 184 -11.47 -26.44 2.19
C ASP A 184 -12.48 -27.05 1.22
N ASP A 185 -12.65 -28.38 1.21
CA ASP A 185 -13.70 -29.06 0.46
C ASP A 185 -15.09 -28.53 0.85
N GLY A 186 -15.29 -28.30 2.14
CA GLY A 186 -16.51 -27.65 2.65
C GLY A 186 -16.73 -26.21 2.11
N LEU A 187 -15.71 -25.54 1.63
CA LEU A 187 -15.76 -24.16 1.12
C LEU A 187 -15.69 -24.08 -0.42
N ALA A 188 -15.34 -25.16 -1.11
CA ALA A 188 -14.98 -25.19 -2.52
C ALA A 188 -16.06 -24.60 -3.45
N ALA A 189 -17.34 -24.81 -3.16
CA ALA A 189 -18.45 -24.25 -3.96
C ALA A 189 -18.71 -22.76 -3.70
N THR A 190 -18.24 -22.22 -2.58
CA THR A 190 -18.61 -20.87 -2.13
C THR A 190 -18.25 -19.77 -3.13
N PRO A 191 -17.04 -19.74 -3.76
CA PRO A 191 -16.71 -18.71 -4.76
C PRO A 191 -17.66 -18.70 -5.96
N GLY A 192 -18.13 -19.88 -6.39
CA GLY A 192 -19.12 -19.99 -7.48
C GLY A 192 -20.48 -19.44 -7.11
N VAL A 193 -20.93 -19.72 -5.89
CA VAL A 193 -22.21 -19.19 -5.35
C VAL A 193 -22.14 -17.68 -5.23
N LEU A 194 -21.08 -17.12 -4.66
CA LEU A 194 -20.89 -15.68 -4.53
C LEU A 194 -20.85 -14.99 -5.90
N GLN A 195 -20.17 -15.59 -6.88
CA GLN A 195 -20.13 -15.07 -8.26
C GLN A 195 -21.52 -15.04 -8.89
N GLY A 196 -22.33 -16.07 -8.63
CA GLY A 196 -23.72 -16.12 -9.11
C GLY A 196 -24.58 -14.98 -8.52
N HIS A 197 -24.48 -14.74 -7.20
CA HIS A 197 -25.18 -13.64 -6.55
C HIS A 197 -24.71 -12.26 -7.06
N LEU A 198 -23.40 -12.06 -7.28
CA LEU A 198 -22.88 -10.83 -7.89
C LEU A 198 -23.46 -10.59 -9.28
N SER A 199 -23.51 -11.62 -10.11
CA SER A 199 -24.06 -11.52 -11.46
C SER A 199 -25.57 -11.22 -11.44
N SER A 200 -26.32 -11.87 -10.54
CA SER A 200 -27.75 -11.62 -10.36
C SER A 200 -28.00 -10.19 -9.86
N PHE A 201 -27.22 -9.75 -8.88
CA PHE A 201 -27.31 -8.39 -8.35
C PHE A 201 -27.00 -7.35 -9.44
N ALA A 202 -25.91 -7.50 -10.18
CA ALA A 202 -25.53 -6.57 -11.25
C ALA A 202 -26.59 -6.46 -12.36
N SER A 203 -27.34 -7.54 -12.63
CA SER A 203 -28.39 -7.55 -13.65
C SER A 203 -29.75 -7.00 -13.17
N ARG A 204 -30.06 -7.14 -11.89
CA ARG A 204 -31.40 -6.83 -11.32
C ARG A 204 -31.39 -5.65 -10.33
N CYS A 205 -30.20 -5.22 -9.87
CA CYS A 205 -30.01 -4.08 -8.98
C CYS A 205 -29.08 -3.05 -9.64
N ASN A 206 -29.46 -2.58 -10.83
CA ASN A 206 -28.61 -1.71 -11.64
C ASN A 206 -28.72 -0.21 -11.29
N TRP A 207 -29.42 0.13 -10.20
CA TRP A 207 -29.31 1.43 -9.57
C TRP A 207 -28.20 1.39 -8.52
N GLY A 208 -27.03 1.82 -8.89
CA GLY A 208 -25.80 1.73 -8.11
C GLY A 208 -24.92 0.55 -8.51
N GLN A 209 -23.70 0.55 -8.01
CA GLN A 209 -22.68 -0.45 -8.35
C GLN A 209 -21.96 -0.93 -7.11
N ILE A 210 -21.69 -2.23 -7.04
CA ILE A 210 -20.81 -2.85 -6.03
C ILE A 210 -19.76 -3.68 -6.77
N GLU A 211 -18.50 -3.28 -6.65
CA GLU A 211 -17.39 -4.01 -7.23
C GLU A 211 -16.81 -4.98 -6.19
N ALA A 212 -17.20 -6.25 -6.28
CA ALA A 212 -16.78 -7.29 -5.35
C ALA A 212 -16.21 -8.55 -6.02
N SER A 213 -15.99 -8.52 -7.33
CA SER A 213 -15.40 -9.65 -8.08
C SER A 213 -13.99 -10.01 -7.57
N GLY A 214 -13.22 -9.03 -7.15
CA GLY A 214 -11.91 -9.21 -6.55
C GLY A 214 -11.94 -10.03 -5.26
N VAL A 215 -12.98 -9.86 -4.42
CA VAL A 215 -13.17 -10.66 -3.18
C VAL A 215 -13.41 -12.12 -3.50
N VAL A 216 -14.18 -12.42 -4.56
CA VAL A 216 -14.39 -13.79 -5.03
C VAL A 216 -13.09 -14.37 -5.60
N GLY A 217 -12.30 -13.56 -6.30
CA GLY A 217 -10.95 -13.92 -6.74
C GLY A 217 -10.02 -14.25 -5.58
N ALA A 218 -10.00 -13.42 -4.54
CA ALA A 218 -9.23 -13.63 -3.32
C ALA A 218 -9.66 -14.92 -2.58
N TYR A 219 -10.96 -15.24 -2.59
CA TYR A 219 -11.44 -16.50 -2.02
C TYR A 219 -10.88 -17.72 -2.75
N ARG A 220 -10.88 -17.70 -4.09
CA ARG A 220 -10.27 -18.79 -4.89
C ARG A 220 -8.77 -18.91 -4.63
N ALA A 221 -8.07 -17.76 -4.56
CA ALA A 221 -6.64 -17.73 -4.26
C ALA A 221 -6.33 -18.29 -2.86
N TYR A 222 -7.17 -17.98 -1.87
CA TYR A 222 -7.06 -18.53 -0.52
C TYR A 222 -7.16 -20.07 -0.51
N LEU A 223 -8.15 -20.65 -1.17
CA LEU A 223 -8.30 -22.11 -1.27
C LEU A 223 -7.12 -22.77 -2.00
N ALA A 224 -6.65 -22.14 -3.09
CA ALA A 224 -5.48 -22.63 -3.83
C ALA A 224 -4.19 -22.58 -2.98
N ALA A 225 -4.02 -21.53 -2.19
CA ALA A 225 -2.88 -21.41 -1.27
C ALA A 225 -2.91 -22.48 -0.17
N ASN A 226 -4.07 -22.76 0.40
CA ASN A 226 -4.24 -23.81 1.40
C ASN A 226 -3.95 -25.22 0.84
N GLU A 227 -4.37 -25.50 -0.40
CA GLU A 227 -4.03 -26.77 -1.06
C GLU A 227 -2.51 -26.89 -1.27
N ASN A 228 -1.83 -25.79 -1.61
CA ASN A 228 -0.38 -25.79 -1.67
C ASN A 228 0.28 -26.03 -0.31
N ASP A 229 -0.25 -25.44 0.77
CA ASP A 229 0.20 -25.71 2.14
C ASP A 229 0.00 -27.18 2.52
N ALA A 230 -1.12 -27.78 2.14
CA ALA A 230 -1.39 -29.19 2.37
C ALA A 230 -0.45 -30.11 1.57
N LYS A 231 -0.16 -29.78 0.29
CA LYS A 231 0.83 -30.49 -0.53
C LYS A 231 2.22 -30.38 0.07
N TRP A 232 2.61 -29.19 0.51
CA TRP A 232 3.87 -28.95 1.18
C TRP A 232 4.01 -29.84 2.43
N ALA A 233 3.01 -29.83 3.31
CA ALA A 233 3.03 -30.63 4.53
C ALA A 233 3.08 -32.14 4.24
N THR A 234 2.37 -32.60 3.20
CA THR A 234 2.41 -34.02 2.75
C THR A 234 3.81 -34.38 2.26
N THR A 235 4.43 -33.56 1.41
CA THR A 235 5.77 -33.82 0.86
C THR A 235 6.83 -33.86 1.95
N ILE A 236 6.75 -32.95 2.93
CA ILE A 236 7.65 -32.95 4.09
C ILE A 236 7.42 -34.19 4.98
N ALA A 237 6.15 -34.57 5.20
CA ALA A 237 5.82 -35.80 5.95
C ALA A 237 6.40 -37.04 5.28
N ASP A 238 6.29 -37.15 3.95
CA ASP A 238 6.83 -38.27 3.18
C ASP A 238 8.36 -38.33 3.23
N ALA A 239 9.03 -37.17 3.22
CA ALA A 239 10.48 -37.11 3.42
C ALA A 239 10.90 -37.60 4.81
N PHE A 240 10.17 -37.23 5.88
CA PHE A 240 10.43 -37.72 7.22
C PHE A 240 10.09 -39.24 7.37
N ALA A 241 9.03 -39.71 6.73
CA ALA A 241 8.69 -41.11 6.69
C ALA A 241 9.76 -41.95 6.00
N ALA A 242 10.25 -41.48 4.84
CA ALA A 242 11.34 -42.11 4.11
C ALA A 242 12.67 -42.15 4.91
N ALA A 243 12.84 -41.23 5.83
CA ALA A 243 13.99 -41.23 6.76
C ALA A 243 13.79 -42.11 8.00
N GLY A 244 12.79 -42.99 7.98
CA GLY A 244 12.50 -43.95 9.09
C GLY A 244 11.59 -43.38 10.17
N GLY A 245 10.79 -42.34 9.88
CA GLY A 245 9.94 -41.67 10.86
C GLY A 245 8.52 -42.22 11.03
N GLU A 246 8.14 -43.29 10.34
CA GLU A 246 6.80 -43.86 10.55
C GLU A 246 6.62 -44.36 11.99
N GLY A 247 5.63 -43.80 12.69
CA GLY A 247 5.40 -44.06 14.10
C GLY A 247 6.39 -43.40 15.08
N ALA A 248 7.38 -42.67 14.59
CA ALA A 248 8.43 -42.02 15.40
C ALA A 248 8.78 -40.62 14.88
N VAL A 249 9.56 -39.88 15.65
CA VAL A 249 10.19 -38.62 15.17
C VAL A 249 11.44 -38.97 14.39
N SER A 250 11.56 -38.49 13.15
CA SER A 250 12.79 -38.61 12.38
C SER A 250 13.40 -37.24 12.11
N THR A 251 14.68 -37.20 11.76
CA THR A 251 15.45 -35.99 11.46
C THR A 251 15.98 -36.09 10.05
N VAL A 252 15.80 -35.00 9.28
CA VAL A 252 16.23 -34.88 7.88
C VAL A 252 16.98 -33.57 7.72
N SER A 253 18.01 -33.54 6.87
CA SER A 253 18.69 -32.29 6.55
C SER A 253 17.77 -31.32 5.80
N ASP A 254 17.88 -30.03 6.11
CA ASP A 254 17.06 -29.01 5.49
C ASP A 254 17.27 -28.92 3.97
N ALA A 255 18.47 -29.23 3.50
CA ALA A 255 18.78 -29.33 2.08
C ALA A 255 18.01 -30.47 1.39
N ALA A 256 17.88 -31.62 2.04
CA ALA A 256 17.11 -32.75 1.52
C ALA A 256 15.60 -32.45 1.48
N LEU A 257 15.06 -31.79 2.49
CA LEU A 257 13.66 -31.35 2.54
C LEU A 257 13.37 -30.35 1.40
N ALA A 258 14.26 -29.37 1.20
CA ALA A 258 14.13 -28.41 0.09
C ALA A 258 14.18 -29.09 -1.29
N ALA A 259 15.08 -30.08 -1.47
CA ALA A 259 15.16 -30.84 -2.70
C ALA A 259 13.89 -31.68 -2.94
N SER A 260 13.32 -32.28 -1.91
CA SER A 260 12.06 -33.04 -1.98
C SER A 260 10.89 -32.17 -2.40
N LEU A 261 10.76 -30.96 -1.85
CA LEU A 261 9.74 -29.99 -2.23
C LEU A 261 9.88 -29.58 -3.70
N ALA A 262 11.11 -29.32 -4.16
CA ALA A 262 11.38 -28.98 -5.55
C ALA A 262 11.02 -30.12 -6.50
N ALA A 263 11.39 -31.35 -6.16
CA ALA A 263 11.09 -32.54 -6.95
C ALA A 263 9.58 -32.81 -7.05
N ALA A 264 8.83 -32.51 -5.98
CA ALA A 264 7.37 -32.62 -5.95
C ALA A 264 6.64 -31.49 -6.70
N GLY A 265 7.36 -30.53 -7.27
CA GLY A 265 6.77 -29.36 -7.93
C GLY A 265 6.06 -28.40 -6.94
N VAL A 266 6.37 -28.54 -5.65
CA VAL A 266 5.84 -27.69 -4.56
C VAL A 266 6.76 -26.47 -4.36
N SER A 267 7.72 -26.25 -5.26
CA SER A 267 8.36 -24.97 -5.39
C SER A 267 7.33 -23.98 -5.93
N VAL A 268 6.62 -23.36 -5.02
CA VAL A 268 5.83 -22.18 -5.40
C VAL A 268 6.83 -21.19 -5.97
N GLY A 269 6.73 -20.97 -7.27
CA GLY A 269 7.29 -19.79 -7.88
C GLY A 269 6.82 -18.65 -6.97
N ARG A 270 7.73 -17.85 -6.47
CA ARG A 270 7.46 -16.67 -5.69
C ARG A 270 6.28 -15.97 -6.35
N THR A 271 5.11 -16.02 -5.76
CA THR A 271 4.19 -14.90 -5.98
C THR A 271 4.98 -13.73 -5.41
N ALA A 272 5.51 -12.90 -6.29
CA ALA A 272 6.23 -11.72 -5.88
C ALA A 272 5.40 -11.09 -4.78
N LEU A 273 6.00 -10.81 -3.63
CA LEU A 273 5.40 -9.89 -2.70
C LEU A 273 5.03 -8.69 -3.57
N GLN A 274 3.74 -8.50 -3.84
CA GLN A 274 3.28 -7.22 -4.33
C GLN A 274 3.45 -6.28 -3.15
N ILE A 275 4.70 -5.84 -2.97
CA ILE A 275 4.98 -4.70 -2.14
C ILE A 275 4.38 -3.56 -2.94
N ASP A 276 3.37 -2.92 -2.38
CA ASP A 276 2.86 -1.65 -2.91
C ASP A 276 4.08 -0.77 -3.19
N PRO A 277 4.37 -0.37 -4.44
CA PRO A 277 5.55 0.44 -4.75
C PRO A 277 5.77 1.62 -3.80
N PRO A 278 4.70 2.34 -3.33
CA PRO A 278 4.86 3.38 -2.32
C PRO A 278 5.40 2.89 -0.97
N THR A 279 5.10 1.65 -0.57
CA THR A 279 5.61 1.07 0.70
C THR A 279 6.98 0.43 0.53
N ALA A 280 7.42 0.17 -0.71
CA ALA A 280 8.74 -0.36 -1.02
C ALA A 280 9.79 0.75 -1.19
N ALA A 281 9.35 1.98 -1.46
CA ALA A 281 10.22 3.15 -1.64
C ALA A 281 10.60 3.79 -0.31
N GLY A 282 11.66 4.59 -0.34
CA GLY A 282 12.13 5.40 0.76
C GLY A 282 12.94 4.65 1.82
N ALA A 283 13.42 5.43 2.79
CA ALA A 283 14.24 4.93 3.89
C ALA A 283 13.38 4.57 5.10
N LEU A 284 12.76 3.39 5.08
CA LEU A 284 11.99 2.88 6.22
C LEU A 284 12.89 2.73 7.46
N PRO A 285 12.59 3.39 8.59
CA PRO A 285 13.50 3.41 9.75
C PRO A 285 13.67 2.06 10.44
N THR A 286 12.78 1.10 10.20
CA THR A 286 12.76 -0.22 10.86
C THR A 286 13.27 -1.34 9.96
N THR A 287 13.67 -1.03 8.73
CA THR A 287 14.21 -2.03 7.80
C THR A 287 15.75 -2.10 7.88
N GLY A 288 16.33 -3.17 7.34
CA GLY A 288 17.77 -3.32 7.24
C GLY A 288 18.29 -2.83 5.90
N TYR A 289 19.46 -2.19 5.92
CA TYR A 289 20.19 -1.78 4.72
C TYR A 289 21.55 -2.40 4.70
N ALA A 290 21.98 -2.83 3.53
CA ALA A 290 23.31 -3.36 3.31
C ALA A 290 24.01 -2.58 2.18
N ASN A 291 25.32 -2.39 2.31
CA ASN A 291 26.20 -1.67 1.39
C ASN A 291 25.76 -0.19 1.14
N ASP A 292 25.79 0.28 -0.11
CA ASP A 292 25.40 1.64 -0.57
C ASP A 292 23.95 1.66 -1.07
N PRO A 293 23.03 2.21 -0.25
CA PRO A 293 22.31 1.32 0.63
C PRO A 293 21.22 0.56 -0.14
N VAL A 294 21.22 -0.74 -0.02
CA VAL A 294 20.20 -1.63 -0.55
C VAL A 294 19.30 -2.08 0.58
N ASN A 295 18.00 -1.86 0.46
CA ASN A 295 17.01 -2.34 1.41
C ASN A 295 16.94 -3.87 1.36
N THR A 296 17.33 -4.53 2.45
CA THR A 296 17.39 -5.98 2.49
C THR A 296 16.03 -6.68 2.50
N ALA A 297 14.97 -5.96 2.83
CA ALA A 297 13.62 -6.53 2.79
C ALA A 297 13.00 -6.50 1.38
N THR A 298 13.28 -5.45 0.62
CA THR A 298 12.61 -5.17 -0.66
C THR A 298 13.53 -5.31 -1.88
N GLY A 299 14.84 -5.18 -1.70
CA GLY A 299 15.81 -5.08 -2.77
C GLY A 299 15.91 -3.70 -3.41
N ASN A 300 15.20 -2.70 -2.87
CA ASN A 300 15.25 -1.33 -3.34
C ASN A 300 16.66 -0.74 -3.13
N PHE A 301 17.30 -0.30 -4.20
CA PHE A 301 18.44 0.59 -4.11
C PHE A 301 17.95 2.00 -3.84
N ILE A 302 18.43 2.61 -2.78
CA ILE A 302 18.17 4.00 -2.49
C ILE A 302 19.46 4.81 -2.60
N GLU A 303 19.39 6.02 -3.15
CA GLU A 303 20.49 6.98 -3.21
C GLU A 303 20.03 8.28 -2.56
N PRO A 304 20.32 8.48 -1.26
CA PRO A 304 19.96 9.71 -0.56
C PRO A 304 20.95 10.82 -0.88
N GLU A 305 20.44 11.96 -1.35
CA GLU A 305 21.23 13.11 -1.71
C GLU A 305 20.79 14.37 -0.96
N THR A 306 21.73 15.18 -0.60
CA THR A 306 21.48 16.53 -0.06
C THR A 306 22.26 17.54 -0.90
N ASP A 307 21.54 18.24 -1.75
CA ASP A 307 22.14 19.16 -2.72
C ASP A 307 22.46 20.52 -2.11
N LEU A 308 21.53 21.06 -1.29
CA LEU A 308 21.67 22.32 -0.59
C LEU A 308 21.07 22.26 0.82
N GLY A 309 21.70 22.89 1.76
CA GLY A 309 21.21 23.02 3.13
C GLY A 309 21.90 24.14 3.89
N PHE A 310 21.28 24.55 4.97
CA PHE A 310 21.82 25.55 5.89
C PHE A 310 22.11 24.91 7.25
N ALA A 311 23.09 25.48 7.96
CA ALA A 311 23.43 25.03 9.32
C ALA A 311 22.70 25.84 10.40
N GLY A 312 22.72 25.37 11.63
CA GLY A 312 22.19 26.06 12.79
C GLY A 312 20.67 26.14 12.82
N THR A 313 20.12 27.32 13.10
CA THR A 313 18.67 27.51 13.26
C THR A 313 17.87 27.33 11.97
N ALA A 314 18.51 27.42 10.80
CA ALA A 314 17.91 27.22 9.48
C ALA A 314 18.20 25.80 8.92
N SER A 315 18.63 24.86 9.74
CA SER A 315 18.99 23.49 9.31
C SER A 315 17.82 22.67 8.76
N ASN A 316 16.58 23.09 8.99
CA ASN A 316 15.39 22.50 8.38
C ASN A 316 15.09 23.04 6.96
N LEU A 317 15.79 24.09 6.51
CA LEU A 317 15.78 24.51 5.12
C LEU A 317 16.85 23.72 4.36
N VAL A 318 16.44 22.58 3.85
CA VAL A 318 17.30 21.63 3.14
C VAL A 318 16.60 21.14 1.88
N LEU A 319 17.34 21.06 0.79
CA LEU A 319 16.95 20.37 -0.42
C LEU A 319 17.57 18.98 -0.38
N SER A 320 16.75 18.00 -0.17
CA SER A 320 17.10 16.58 -0.23
C SER A 320 16.23 15.88 -1.26
N ARG A 321 16.80 14.90 -1.89
CA ARG A 321 16.14 13.97 -2.82
C ARG A 321 16.65 12.56 -2.56
N MET A 322 15.85 11.59 -2.94
CA MET A 322 16.20 10.18 -2.79
C MET A 322 15.77 9.43 -4.04
N TYR A 323 16.72 8.71 -4.63
CA TYR A 323 16.41 7.76 -5.68
C TYR A 323 15.91 6.45 -5.07
N ASN A 324 14.97 5.83 -5.73
CA ASN A 324 14.37 4.54 -5.37
C ASN A 324 14.25 3.68 -6.62
N SER A 325 15.01 2.59 -6.72
CA SER A 325 14.96 1.74 -7.91
C SER A 325 13.57 1.15 -8.16
N LEU A 326 12.82 0.82 -7.09
CA LEU A 326 11.47 0.28 -7.19
C LEU A 326 10.38 1.32 -7.51
N ALA A 327 10.73 2.61 -7.50
CA ALA A 327 9.81 3.69 -7.87
C ALA A 327 10.05 4.24 -9.28
N SER A 328 11.03 3.72 -10.03
CA SER A 328 11.39 4.22 -11.37
C SER A 328 10.28 4.01 -12.41
N GLY A 329 9.40 3.04 -12.21
CA GLY A 329 8.26 2.73 -13.09
C GLY A 329 6.94 3.42 -12.74
N LEU A 330 6.93 4.38 -11.80
CA LEU A 330 5.70 5.11 -11.44
C LEU A 330 5.24 6.00 -12.61
N GLU A 331 3.94 6.04 -12.87
CA GLU A 331 3.33 6.83 -13.97
C GLU A 331 3.55 8.34 -13.81
N THR A 332 3.69 8.81 -12.58
CA THR A 332 3.92 10.23 -12.26
C THR A 332 5.27 10.40 -11.55
N PRO A 333 6.34 10.64 -12.29
CA PRO A 333 7.65 10.91 -11.68
C PRO A 333 7.64 12.25 -10.92
N GLY A 334 8.52 12.34 -9.91
CA GLY A 334 8.79 13.58 -9.18
C GLY A 334 9.52 14.62 -10.06
N VAL A 335 9.73 15.81 -9.52
CA VAL A 335 10.37 16.94 -10.23
C VAL A 335 11.84 16.69 -10.61
N PHE A 336 12.46 15.63 -10.13
CA PHE A 336 13.80 15.19 -10.53
C PHE A 336 13.80 13.97 -11.48
N GLY A 337 12.62 13.62 -12.03
CA GLY A 337 12.48 12.54 -12.98
C GLY A 337 12.25 11.16 -12.33
N PRO A 338 12.23 10.09 -13.16
CA PRO A 338 11.86 8.75 -12.72
C PRO A 338 12.70 8.23 -11.53
N GLY A 339 12.04 7.60 -10.56
CA GLY A 339 12.67 7.00 -9.39
C GLY A 339 13.09 7.99 -8.30
N TRP A 340 13.12 9.29 -8.59
CA TRP A 340 13.47 10.30 -7.61
C TRP A 340 12.23 10.82 -6.88
N ALA A 341 12.38 10.94 -5.57
CA ALA A 341 11.48 11.67 -4.69
C ALA A 341 12.26 12.77 -3.97
N SER A 342 11.60 13.85 -3.61
CA SER A 342 12.25 14.99 -2.97
C SER A 342 11.33 15.70 -1.98
N VAL A 343 11.90 16.64 -1.25
CA VAL A 343 11.13 17.55 -0.40
C VAL A 343 10.09 18.36 -1.20
N LEU A 344 10.30 18.54 -2.51
CA LEU A 344 9.40 19.29 -3.40
C LEU A 344 8.17 18.47 -3.83
N ASP A 345 8.24 17.15 -3.75
CA ASP A 345 7.23 16.20 -4.22
C ASP A 345 6.25 15.76 -3.11
N GLN A 346 6.53 16.09 -1.86
CA GLN A 346 5.71 15.64 -0.74
C GLN A 346 4.29 16.19 -0.78
N HIS A 347 3.30 15.33 -0.53
CA HIS A 347 1.89 15.68 -0.56
C HIS A 347 1.03 14.69 0.23
N LEU A 348 -0.24 15.05 0.45
CA LEU A 348 -1.25 14.13 0.99
C LEU A 348 -2.19 13.69 -0.12
N VAL A 349 -2.52 12.42 -0.13
CA VAL A 349 -3.59 11.82 -0.95
C VAL A 349 -4.75 11.47 -0.03
N LEU A 350 -5.86 12.17 -0.19
CA LEU A 350 -7.05 12.01 0.65
C LEU A 350 -8.03 11.04 -0.03
N SER A 351 -8.60 10.13 0.76
CA SER A 351 -9.63 9.21 0.33
C SER A 351 -10.68 9.01 1.43
N ASP A 352 -11.77 8.33 1.11
CA ASP A 352 -12.79 7.96 2.09
C ASP A 352 -12.26 6.95 3.13
N GLU A 353 -11.26 6.15 2.77
CA GLU A 353 -10.63 5.15 3.65
C GLU A 353 -9.58 5.75 4.60
N GLY A 354 -9.07 6.94 4.29
CA GLY A 354 -8.03 7.59 5.08
C GLY A 354 -7.24 8.64 4.31
N CYS A 355 -6.00 8.83 4.74
CA CYS A 355 -5.07 9.74 4.11
C CYS A 355 -3.71 9.05 3.96
N ARG A 356 -3.11 9.14 2.78
CA ARG A 356 -1.76 8.70 2.50
C ARG A 356 -0.85 9.92 2.40
N TRP A 357 0.21 9.93 3.18
CA TRP A 357 1.26 10.94 3.11
C TRP A 357 2.44 10.41 2.30
N VAL A 358 2.70 11.02 1.15
CA VAL A 358 3.92 10.80 0.36
C VAL A 358 5.01 11.68 0.94
N VAL A 359 6.04 11.05 1.49
CA VAL A 359 7.14 11.72 2.20
C VAL A 359 8.26 12.08 1.22
N ALA A 360 9.13 13.00 1.60
CA ALA A 360 10.23 13.50 0.76
C ALA A 360 11.22 12.42 0.29
N ASP A 361 11.30 11.27 0.94
CA ASP A 361 12.13 10.13 0.55
C ASP A 361 11.40 9.11 -0.35
N GLY A 362 10.15 9.40 -0.71
CA GLY A 362 9.32 8.56 -1.60
C GLY A 362 8.51 7.49 -0.89
N ARG A 363 8.66 7.30 0.42
CA ARG A 363 7.80 6.36 1.14
C ARG A 363 6.41 6.94 1.36
N ALA A 364 5.45 6.04 1.58
CA ALA A 364 4.09 6.37 1.93
C ALA A 364 3.79 6.03 3.39
N VAL A 365 3.11 6.93 4.09
CA VAL A 365 2.64 6.75 5.47
C VAL A 365 1.13 6.86 5.47
N ASP A 366 0.44 5.81 5.87
CA ASP A 366 -1.02 5.74 5.84
C ASP A 366 -1.62 6.12 7.21
N PHE A 367 -2.62 6.99 7.18
CA PHE A 367 -3.47 7.36 8.31
C PHE A 367 -4.88 6.84 8.04
N PRO A 368 -5.31 5.75 8.69
CA PRO A 368 -6.65 5.20 8.48
C PRO A 368 -7.73 6.18 8.94
N ARG A 369 -8.90 6.13 8.29
CA ARG A 369 -10.05 6.97 8.68
C ARG A 369 -10.55 6.55 10.06
N GLU A 370 -10.75 7.52 10.95
CA GLU A 370 -11.30 7.30 12.29
C GLU A 370 -12.32 8.42 12.61
N GLY A 371 -13.61 8.10 12.47
CA GLY A 371 -14.68 9.08 12.60
C GLY A 371 -14.57 10.20 11.58
N GLU A 372 -14.63 11.45 12.03
CA GLU A 372 -14.42 12.64 11.17
C GLU A 372 -12.93 12.98 10.96
N GLY A 373 -12.01 12.29 11.65
CA GLY A 373 -10.58 12.51 11.60
C GLY A 373 -9.79 11.29 11.08
N TRP A 374 -8.56 11.18 11.55
CA TRP A 374 -7.64 10.11 11.18
C TRP A 374 -7.03 9.46 12.43
N GLY A 375 -6.83 8.16 12.36
CA GLY A 375 -6.06 7.40 13.35
C GLY A 375 -4.56 7.68 13.27
N ARG A 376 -3.81 7.00 14.14
CA ARG A 376 -2.35 7.07 14.11
C ARG A 376 -1.80 6.46 12.83
N ALA A 377 -0.65 6.96 12.39
CA ALA A 377 0.08 6.41 11.27
C ALA A 377 0.36 4.91 11.46
N VAL A 378 0.21 4.15 10.38
CA VAL A 378 0.48 2.71 10.40
C VAL A 378 1.99 2.48 10.42
N GLY A 379 2.51 1.98 11.55
CA GLY A 379 3.91 1.59 11.70
C GLY A 379 4.89 2.71 12.04
N GLU A 380 4.44 3.96 12.15
CA GLU A 380 5.28 5.11 12.47
C GLU A 380 4.65 6.06 13.51
N ASN A 381 5.46 6.90 14.11
CA ASN A 381 5.04 7.82 15.18
C ASN A 381 4.56 9.17 14.64
N TYR A 382 3.59 9.14 13.73
CA TYR A 382 2.94 10.33 13.19
C TYR A 382 1.45 10.34 13.50
N TRP A 383 0.86 11.53 13.48
CA TRP A 383 -0.59 11.73 13.49
C TRP A 383 -0.98 12.89 12.58
N LEU A 384 -2.17 12.84 12.03
CA LEU A 384 -2.74 13.84 11.14
C LEU A 384 -3.92 14.52 11.83
N THR A 385 -3.94 15.86 11.80
CA THR A 385 -5.03 16.68 12.33
C THR A 385 -5.48 17.72 11.30
N ARG A 386 -6.74 18.14 11.40
CA ARG A 386 -7.23 19.33 10.73
C ARG A 386 -7.32 20.44 11.79
N GLU A 387 -6.71 21.58 11.52
CA GLU A 387 -6.63 22.70 12.46
C GLU A 387 -6.55 24.03 11.68
N PRO A 388 -6.92 25.17 12.33
CA PRO A 388 -6.74 26.48 11.72
C PRO A 388 -5.28 26.75 11.32
N ALA A 389 -5.04 27.40 10.20
CA ALA A 389 -3.70 27.77 9.74
C ALA A 389 -2.94 28.66 10.75
N THR A 390 -3.67 29.32 11.64
CA THR A 390 -3.16 30.15 12.75
C THR A 390 -3.00 29.39 14.07
N ALA A 391 -3.13 28.04 14.05
CA ALA A 391 -3.03 27.24 15.27
C ALA A 391 -1.68 27.44 15.98
N PRO A 392 -1.67 27.48 17.32
CA PRO A 392 -0.43 27.62 18.09
C PRO A 392 0.61 26.55 17.73
N GLY A 393 1.82 26.98 17.42
CA GLY A 393 2.93 26.09 17.06
C GLY A 393 3.07 25.83 15.57
N LEU A 394 2.13 26.25 14.72
CA LEU A 394 2.37 26.48 13.30
C LEU A 394 3.04 27.85 13.16
N GLY A 395 4.08 27.92 12.32
CA GLY A 395 4.68 29.20 11.95
C GLY A 395 3.84 29.91 10.88
N GLU A 396 4.29 31.08 10.45
CA GLU A 396 3.67 31.79 9.33
C GLU A 396 3.79 30.94 8.06
N LEU A 397 2.64 30.52 7.51
CA LEU A 397 2.53 29.83 6.24
C LEU A 397 2.19 30.86 5.16
N GLU A 398 2.95 30.88 4.06
CA GLU A 398 2.56 31.64 2.87
C GLU A 398 1.36 30.95 2.21
N SER A 399 0.21 31.64 2.11
CA SER A 399 -0.94 31.25 1.28
C SER A 399 -2.12 30.47 1.83
N PRO A 400 -2.37 30.22 3.11
CA PRO A 400 -3.76 29.96 3.46
C PRO A 400 -4.53 31.28 3.48
N ALA A 401 -5.71 31.34 2.86
CA ALA A 401 -6.63 32.46 3.03
C ALA A 401 -6.91 32.64 4.53
N GLU A 402 -6.99 33.88 5.00
CA GLU A 402 -7.20 34.21 6.40
C GLU A 402 -8.43 33.45 6.96
N GLY A 403 -8.25 32.66 8.01
CA GLY A 403 -9.31 31.82 8.60
C GLY A 403 -9.51 30.43 8.00
N SER A 404 -8.65 29.98 7.07
CA SER A 404 -8.75 28.63 6.50
C SER A 404 -8.12 27.56 7.41
N ASP A 405 -8.70 26.35 7.36
CA ASP A 405 -8.11 25.16 7.97
C ASP A 405 -7.01 24.58 7.10
N VAL A 406 -6.08 23.89 7.73
CA VAL A 406 -5.01 23.11 7.11
C VAL A 406 -4.97 21.70 7.69
N LEU A 407 -4.37 20.79 6.94
CA LEU A 407 -4.03 19.45 7.41
C LEU A 407 -2.60 19.46 7.93
N VAL A 408 -2.36 18.93 9.14
CA VAL A 408 -1.04 18.97 9.76
C VAL A 408 -0.64 17.57 10.19
N VAL A 409 0.46 17.08 9.63
CA VAL A 409 1.16 15.89 10.13
C VAL A 409 2.14 16.32 11.21
N ARG A 410 2.17 15.61 12.33
CA ARG A 410 3.09 15.87 13.46
C ARG A 410 3.79 14.59 13.90
N ASN A 411 4.95 14.74 14.54
CA ASN A 411 5.66 13.67 15.23
C ASN A 411 5.92 13.97 16.70
N ASN A 412 6.38 12.98 17.46
CA ASN A 412 6.71 13.12 18.88
C ASN A 412 7.92 14.04 19.17
N GLN A 413 8.67 14.43 18.14
CA GLN A 413 9.85 15.29 18.27
C GLN A 413 9.52 16.78 18.10
N GLY A 414 8.24 17.11 17.89
CA GLY A 414 7.75 18.48 17.70
C GLY A 414 7.89 18.99 16.26
N SER A 415 8.26 18.13 15.30
CA SER A 415 8.22 18.50 13.88
C SER A 415 6.80 18.41 13.35
N TRP A 416 6.49 19.27 12.39
CA TRP A 416 5.19 19.31 11.72
C TRP A 416 5.35 19.60 10.23
N TRP A 417 4.38 19.14 9.45
CA TRP A 417 4.22 19.39 8.02
C TRP A 417 2.78 19.80 7.75
N ALA A 418 2.59 20.98 7.17
CA ALA A 418 1.28 21.54 6.89
C ALA A 418 0.92 21.41 5.41
N TYR A 419 -0.34 21.11 5.15
CA TYR A 419 -0.91 20.89 3.83
C TYR A 419 -2.23 21.62 3.70
N SER A 420 -2.59 22.02 2.48
CA SER A 420 -3.94 22.49 2.20
C SER A 420 -4.95 21.35 2.39
N LEU A 421 -6.24 21.67 2.40
CA LEU A 421 -7.31 20.66 2.44
C LEU A 421 -7.34 19.76 1.18
N ALA A 422 -6.67 20.17 0.10
CA ALA A 422 -6.46 19.37 -1.11
C ALA A 422 -5.16 18.54 -1.05
N GLY A 423 -4.45 18.52 0.07
CA GLY A 423 -3.23 17.73 0.24
C GLY A 423 -1.94 18.38 -0.28
N VAL A 424 -1.97 19.65 -0.69
CA VAL A 424 -0.81 20.38 -1.21
C VAL A 424 0.07 20.88 -0.06
N TRP A 425 1.36 20.61 -0.10
CA TRP A 425 2.32 21.02 0.93
C TRP A 425 2.47 22.54 0.99
N LEU A 426 2.33 23.10 2.20
CA LEU A 426 2.40 24.53 2.49
C LEU A 426 3.63 24.93 3.29
N GLY A 427 4.19 24.02 4.05
CA GLY A 427 5.36 24.31 4.88
C GLY A 427 5.65 23.26 5.93
N THR A 428 6.75 23.44 6.63
CA THR A 428 7.19 22.57 7.71
C THR A 428 7.87 23.36 8.82
N GLY A 429 7.96 22.78 10.00
CA GLY A 429 8.67 23.38 11.12
C GLY A 429 9.00 22.38 12.22
N SER A 430 9.87 22.82 13.15
CA SER A 430 10.32 22.00 14.28
C SER A 430 10.46 22.84 15.56
N GLY A 431 9.55 23.81 15.74
CA GLY A 431 9.51 24.71 16.90
C GLY A 431 9.67 26.19 16.52
N PRO A 432 9.65 27.10 17.51
CA PRO A 432 9.68 28.55 17.28
C PRO A 432 10.89 29.00 16.45
N GLY A 433 10.64 29.83 15.43
CA GLY A 433 11.67 30.38 14.57
C GLY A 433 12.38 29.36 13.66
N ARG A 434 11.77 28.20 13.44
CA ARG A 434 12.25 27.11 12.56
C ARG A 434 11.18 26.69 11.55
N THR A 435 10.50 27.67 10.99
CA THR A 435 9.49 27.44 9.95
C THR A 435 10.09 27.63 8.58
N VAL A 436 9.75 26.74 7.67
CA VAL A 436 9.97 26.84 6.23
C VAL A 436 8.61 26.90 5.55
N SER A 437 8.31 27.96 4.83
CA SER A 437 7.12 28.13 3.99
C SER A 437 7.42 27.83 2.53
N VAL A 438 6.38 27.50 1.78
CA VAL A 438 6.43 27.06 0.39
C VAL A 438 5.71 28.07 -0.49
N THR A 439 6.39 28.63 -1.47
CA THR A 439 5.81 29.44 -2.55
C THR A 439 5.71 28.59 -3.82
N ARG A 440 4.60 28.71 -4.54
CA ARG A 440 4.34 27.94 -5.76
C ARG A 440 4.02 28.85 -6.94
N GLU A 441 4.20 28.32 -8.15
CA GLU A 441 3.68 28.93 -9.36
C GLU A 441 2.15 29.08 -9.29
N SER A 442 1.65 30.21 -9.80
CA SER A 442 0.21 30.40 -9.98
C SER A 442 -0.22 29.71 -11.27
N THR A 443 -1.11 28.72 -11.16
CA THR A 443 -1.69 28.05 -12.34
C THR A 443 -3.01 28.71 -12.74
N PRO A 444 -3.32 28.83 -14.05
CA PRO A 444 -4.54 29.48 -14.53
C PRO A 444 -5.83 28.80 -14.06
N ASP A 445 -5.78 27.51 -13.78
CA ASP A 445 -6.89 26.66 -13.32
C ASP A 445 -7.01 26.62 -11.79
N GLY A 446 -6.13 27.33 -11.05
CA GLY A 446 -6.09 27.32 -9.59
C GLY A 446 -5.54 26.02 -8.99
N GLY A 447 -4.92 25.16 -9.79
CA GLY A 447 -4.25 23.94 -9.33
C GLY A 447 -2.98 24.22 -8.52
N ALA A 448 -2.40 23.15 -7.96
CA ALA A 448 -1.13 23.24 -7.25
C ALA A 448 0.03 23.33 -8.26
N GLY A 449 0.50 24.52 -8.53
CA GLY A 449 1.70 24.74 -9.35
C GLY A 449 2.98 24.19 -8.72
N LEU A 450 4.07 24.19 -9.47
CA LEU A 450 5.38 23.75 -9.00
C LEU A 450 5.91 24.66 -7.86
N VAL A 451 6.70 24.10 -6.97
CA VAL A 451 7.33 24.84 -5.86
C VAL A 451 8.43 25.73 -6.41
N THR A 452 8.27 27.04 -6.36
CA THR A 452 9.27 28.00 -6.87
C THR A 452 10.22 28.50 -5.80
N ARG A 453 9.80 28.45 -4.52
CA ARG A 453 10.66 28.88 -3.41
C ARG A 453 10.33 28.14 -2.11
N LEU A 454 11.37 27.83 -1.36
CA LEU A 454 11.31 27.45 0.05
C LEU A 454 11.91 28.60 0.87
N SER A 455 11.13 29.19 1.78
CA SER A 455 11.54 30.35 2.57
C SER A 455 11.59 30.01 4.07
N HIS A 456 12.75 30.20 4.69
CA HIS A 456 12.88 30.07 6.14
C HIS A 456 12.54 31.41 6.81
N VAL A 457 11.80 31.37 7.90
CA VAL A 457 11.35 32.55 8.67
C VAL A 457 12.47 33.55 9.04
N ARG A 458 13.73 33.13 9.01
CA ARG A 458 14.91 33.99 9.26
C ARG A 458 15.54 34.55 7.98
N GLY A 459 14.82 34.58 6.87
CA GLY A 459 15.22 35.22 5.63
C GLY A 459 16.14 34.38 4.71
N ARG A 460 16.44 33.11 5.07
CA ARG A 460 17.11 32.18 4.17
C ARG A 460 16.08 31.59 3.22
N PHE A 461 16.48 31.36 1.96
CA PHE A 461 15.59 30.75 0.97
C PHE A 461 16.35 29.88 -0.05
N LEU A 462 15.59 29.03 -0.74
CA LEU A 462 15.98 28.27 -1.92
C LEU A 462 14.99 28.59 -3.03
N ASP A 463 15.47 29.06 -4.18
CA ASP A 463 14.67 29.28 -5.39
C ASP A 463 14.85 28.10 -6.33
N VAL A 464 13.77 27.65 -6.94
CA VAL A 464 13.74 26.52 -7.88
C VAL A 464 13.27 26.99 -9.24
N GLU A 465 14.08 26.75 -10.26
CA GLU A 465 13.78 27.00 -11.66
C GLU A 465 13.54 25.66 -12.37
N TYR A 466 12.53 25.61 -13.22
CA TYR A 466 12.12 24.40 -13.94
C TYR A 466 12.25 24.57 -15.45
N VAL A 467 12.53 23.46 -16.14
CA VAL A 467 12.45 23.31 -17.59
C VAL A 467 11.63 22.07 -17.88
N ASP A 468 10.58 22.18 -18.66
CA ASP A 468 9.66 21.09 -19.00
C ASP A 468 9.12 20.31 -17.79
N GLY A 469 8.88 21.01 -16.67
CA GLY A 469 8.37 20.41 -15.42
C GLY A 469 9.44 19.77 -14.54
N LEU A 470 10.69 19.67 -14.98
CA LEU A 470 11.81 19.13 -14.23
C LEU A 470 12.64 20.26 -13.59
N ALA A 471 13.12 20.05 -12.37
CA ALA A 471 13.97 21.00 -11.66
C ALA A 471 15.30 21.17 -12.42
N ALA A 472 15.57 22.37 -12.91
CA ALA A 472 16.76 22.66 -13.71
C ALA A 472 17.87 23.34 -12.91
N VAL A 473 17.50 24.32 -12.10
CA VAL A 473 18.47 25.08 -11.29
C VAL A 473 17.88 25.39 -9.92
N ILE A 474 18.68 25.23 -8.89
CA ILE A 474 18.32 25.67 -7.53
C ILE A 474 19.37 26.65 -7.03
N ARG A 475 18.89 27.80 -6.52
CA ARG A 475 19.73 28.86 -5.98
C ARG A 475 19.42 29.12 -4.52
N SER A 476 20.43 29.24 -3.71
CA SER A 476 20.24 29.59 -2.31
C SER A 476 20.49 31.07 -2.04
N SER A 477 19.91 31.58 -0.96
CA SER A 477 20.06 32.98 -0.52
C SER A 477 21.50 33.40 -0.17
N ASP A 478 22.43 32.47 -0.04
CA ASP A 478 23.85 32.72 0.18
C ASP A 478 24.70 32.63 -1.09
N GLY A 479 24.06 32.49 -2.26
CA GLY A 479 24.68 32.50 -3.58
C GLY A 479 25.08 31.16 -4.14
N ARG A 480 24.97 30.05 -3.37
CA ARG A 480 25.25 28.70 -3.88
C ARG A 480 24.22 28.33 -4.95
N ARG A 481 24.65 27.55 -5.92
CA ARG A 481 23.87 27.11 -7.05
C ARG A 481 24.08 25.64 -7.34
N VAL A 482 22.99 24.93 -7.68
CA VAL A 482 23.00 23.55 -8.17
C VAL A 482 22.27 23.48 -9.50
N GLU A 483 22.86 22.80 -10.47
CA GLU A 483 22.29 22.59 -11.81
C GLU A 483 22.04 21.10 -12.03
N TYR A 484 20.91 20.78 -12.65
CA TYR A 484 20.47 19.42 -12.92
C TYR A 484 20.40 19.20 -14.42
N GLY A 485 21.04 18.14 -14.90
CA GLY A 485 21.05 17.72 -16.29
C GLY A 485 20.29 16.43 -16.49
N TYR A 486 19.48 16.39 -17.53
CA TYR A 486 18.62 15.26 -17.87
C TYR A 486 18.91 14.74 -19.27
N ASP A 487 18.60 13.47 -19.51
CA ASP A 487 18.57 12.91 -20.86
C ASP A 487 17.21 13.18 -21.55
N ASP A 488 17.10 12.75 -22.82
CA ASP A 488 15.88 12.93 -23.63
C ASP A 488 14.64 12.19 -23.05
N ALA A 489 14.83 11.24 -22.13
CA ALA A 489 13.75 10.54 -21.43
C ALA A 489 13.38 11.20 -20.09
N GLY A 490 13.94 12.37 -19.77
CA GLY A 490 13.72 13.06 -18.51
C GLY A 490 14.39 12.41 -17.30
N ARG A 491 15.37 11.54 -17.50
CA ARG A 491 16.10 10.89 -16.42
C ARG A 491 17.28 11.75 -15.99
N LEU A 492 17.41 11.96 -14.68
CA LEU A 492 18.51 12.75 -14.12
C LEU A 492 19.84 12.04 -14.34
N ILE A 493 20.76 12.67 -15.08
CA ILE A 493 22.08 12.11 -15.41
C ILE A 493 23.24 12.88 -14.76
N ALA A 494 23.02 14.13 -14.35
CA ALA A 494 24.08 14.97 -13.80
C ALA A 494 23.55 15.97 -12.78
N VAL A 495 24.32 16.21 -11.72
CA VAL A 495 24.09 17.28 -10.74
C VAL A 495 25.41 18.03 -10.54
N THR A 496 25.40 19.30 -10.93
CA THR A 496 26.59 20.17 -10.92
C THR A 496 26.50 21.18 -9.79
N THR A 497 27.53 21.21 -8.96
CA THR A 497 27.76 22.18 -7.89
C THR A 497 29.08 22.90 -8.12
N GLU A 498 29.44 23.83 -7.25
CA GLU A 498 30.77 24.48 -7.26
C GLU A 498 31.93 23.48 -7.03
N THR A 499 31.65 22.32 -6.42
CA THR A 499 32.67 21.31 -6.10
C THR A 499 32.87 20.26 -7.20
N GLY A 500 32.00 20.25 -8.23
CA GLY A 500 32.08 19.33 -9.35
C GLY A 500 30.72 18.80 -9.78
N THR A 501 30.73 17.81 -10.67
CA THR A 501 29.53 17.22 -11.25
C THR A 501 29.40 15.75 -10.85
N ARG A 502 28.39 15.44 -10.06
CA ARG A 502 27.95 14.08 -9.75
C ARG A 502 27.16 13.52 -10.92
N THR A 503 27.37 12.27 -11.33
CA THR A 503 26.71 11.68 -12.49
C THR A 503 26.08 10.34 -12.20
N TYR A 504 24.98 10.04 -12.91
CA TYR A 504 24.22 8.80 -12.81
C TYR A 504 24.16 8.14 -14.18
N ARG A 505 24.48 6.86 -14.25
CA ARG A 505 24.31 6.04 -15.43
C ARG A 505 23.05 5.21 -15.29
N TRP A 506 22.28 5.10 -16.37
CA TRP A 506 21.03 4.37 -16.43
C TRP A 506 21.14 3.16 -17.34
N ASN A 507 20.58 2.03 -16.93
CA ASN A 507 20.51 0.81 -17.73
C ASN A 507 19.29 0.80 -18.66
N GLU A 508 19.17 -0.28 -19.46
CA GLU A 508 18.05 -0.47 -20.41
C GLU A 508 16.69 -0.66 -19.70
N GLN A 509 16.67 -1.08 -18.43
CA GLN A 509 15.45 -1.21 -17.63
C GLN A 509 14.96 0.16 -17.08
N GLY A 510 15.69 1.24 -17.31
CA GLY A 510 15.38 2.57 -16.74
C GLY A 510 15.71 2.68 -15.25
N LEU A 511 16.76 1.98 -14.79
CA LEU A 511 17.25 2.02 -13.42
C LEU A 511 18.67 2.61 -13.38
N ILE A 512 18.99 3.36 -12.32
CA ILE A 512 20.37 3.83 -12.10
C ILE A 512 21.24 2.63 -11.79
N ASP A 513 22.17 2.29 -12.70
CA ASP A 513 23.09 1.19 -12.52
C ASP A 513 24.49 1.63 -12.09
N ALA A 514 24.84 2.92 -12.18
CA ALA A 514 26.07 3.43 -11.60
C ALA A 514 25.95 4.87 -11.10
N VAL A 515 26.58 5.15 -9.99
CA VAL A 515 26.68 6.48 -9.36
C VAL A 515 28.15 6.88 -9.27
N TYR A 516 28.46 8.08 -9.75
CA TYR A 516 29.80 8.65 -9.70
C TYR A 516 29.81 9.94 -8.88
N SER A 517 30.79 10.08 -8.01
CA SER A 517 31.02 11.28 -7.21
C SER A 517 31.34 12.50 -8.09
N ALA A 518 31.34 13.69 -7.50
CA ALA A 518 31.77 14.92 -8.16
C ALA A 518 33.22 14.89 -8.67
N ALA A 519 34.07 14.02 -8.14
CA ALA A 519 35.42 13.78 -8.60
C ALA A 519 35.53 12.70 -9.70
N GLY A 520 34.41 12.16 -10.19
CA GLY A 520 34.36 11.10 -11.19
C GLY A 520 34.71 9.71 -10.67
N VAL A 521 34.73 9.51 -9.35
CA VAL A 521 34.95 8.20 -8.75
C VAL A 521 33.66 7.42 -8.70
N LEU A 522 33.70 6.15 -9.17
CA LEU A 522 32.57 5.23 -9.04
C LEU A 522 32.30 4.98 -7.54
N GLU A 523 31.09 5.26 -7.09
CA GLU A 523 30.65 5.02 -5.70
C GLU A 523 29.88 3.72 -5.59
N ALA A 524 28.91 3.50 -6.48
CA ALA A 524 28.15 2.26 -6.55
C ALA A 524 27.90 1.86 -8.01
N GLU A 525 27.96 0.56 -8.30
CA GLU A 525 27.46 -0.01 -9.56
C GLU A 525 26.58 -1.21 -9.26
N ASN A 526 25.34 -1.20 -9.76
CA ASN A 526 24.30 -2.15 -9.45
C ASN A 526 23.91 -3.01 -10.65
N THR A 527 23.66 -4.28 -10.40
CA THR A 527 22.95 -5.17 -11.31
C THR A 527 21.59 -5.51 -10.70
N TYR A 528 20.55 -5.53 -11.50
CA TYR A 528 19.17 -5.74 -11.07
C TYR A 528 18.58 -7.03 -11.64
N ASP A 529 17.59 -7.59 -10.94
CA ASP A 529 16.71 -8.60 -11.49
C ASP A 529 15.57 -7.98 -12.33
N GLU A 530 14.71 -8.83 -12.89
CA GLU A 530 13.53 -8.42 -13.67
C GLU A 530 12.50 -7.57 -12.88
N ASN A 531 12.57 -7.58 -11.56
CA ASN A 531 11.69 -6.82 -10.66
C ASN A 531 12.34 -5.51 -10.16
N GLY A 532 13.49 -5.12 -10.69
CA GLY A 532 14.21 -3.91 -10.27
C GLY A 532 14.90 -3.99 -8.90
N ARG A 533 15.13 -5.23 -8.38
CA ARG A 533 15.85 -5.45 -7.12
C ARG A 533 17.34 -5.67 -7.39
N VAL A 534 18.18 -5.08 -6.56
CA VAL A 534 19.64 -5.26 -6.68
C VAL A 534 20.03 -6.72 -6.45
N THR A 535 20.74 -7.31 -7.38
CA THR A 535 21.30 -8.67 -7.27
C THR A 535 22.80 -8.68 -7.05
N LEU A 536 23.50 -7.67 -7.55
CA LEU A 536 24.95 -7.47 -7.33
C LEU A 536 25.21 -5.98 -7.21
N GLN A 537 26.09 -5.62 -6.27
CA GLN A 537 26.59 -4.25 -6.13
C GLN A 537 28.10 -4.25 -6.03
N LEU A 538 28.74 -3.38 -6.83
CA LEU A 538 30.16 -3.04 -6.72
C LEU A 538 30.29 -1.71 -5.98
N THR A 539 31.04 -1.66 -4.89
CA THR A 539 31.31 -0.44 -4.13
C THR A 539 32.57 0.29 -4.62
N GLN A 540 32.77 1.54 -4.21
CA GLN A 540 33.95 2.36 -4.52
C GLN A 540 35.27 1.69 -4.16
N HIS A 541 35.31 0.73 -3.23
CA HIS A 541 36.48 0.01 -2.83
C HIS A 541 36.71 -1.30 -3.59
N GLY A 542 35.94 -1.54 -4.66
CA GLY A 542 36.03 -2.73 -5.51
C GLY A 542 35.43 -3.99 -4.88
N ARG A 543 34.71 -3.88 -3.76
CA ARG A 543 34.00 -5.01 -3.18
C ARG A 543 32.72 -5.30 -3.96
N ARG A 544 32.58 -6.54 -4.40
CA ARG A 544 31.37 -7.05 -5.03
C ARG A 544 30.54 -7.80 -4.01
N THR A 545 29.31 -7.34 -3.83
CA THR A 545 28.37 -7.93 -2.88
C THR A 545 27.17 -8.45 -3.62
N ARG A 546 26.85 -9.71 -3.42
CA ARG A 546 25.70 -10.39 -4.00
C ARG A 546 24.52 -10.35 -3.04
N PHE A 547 23.34 -10.07 -3.57
CA PHE A 547 22.06 -10.12 -2.88
C PHE A 547 21.21 -11.26 -3.45
N ALA A 548 20.85 -12.21 -2.60
CA ALA A 548 19.95 -13.30 -2.96
C ALA A 548 18.70 -13.23 -2.10
N TYR A 549 17.56 -12.98 -2.73
CA TYR A 549 16.26 -12.86 -2.07
C TYR A 549 15.64 -14.24 -1.94
N LEU A 550 15.81 -14.82 -0.76
CA LEU A 550 15.32 -16.15 -0.44
C LEU A 550 13.86 -16.11 0.00
N PRO A 551 13.11 -17.22 -0.16
CA PRO A 551 11.80 -17.35 0.47
C PRO A 551 11.89 -17.08 1.97
N GLY A 552 10.82 -16.53 2.56
CA GLY A 552 10.82 -16.23 4.00
C GLY A 552 11.21 -14.80 4.33
N ARG A 553 11.30 -13.92 3.32
CA ARG A 553 11.82 -12.56 3.50
C ARG A 553 13.22 -12.57 4.11
N VAL A 554 13.99 -13.54 3.70
CA VAL A 554 15.40 -13.67 4.04
C VAL A 554 16.21 -13.18 2.85
N THR A 555 17.07 -12.20 3.04
CA THR A 555 18.03 -11.76 2.04
C THR A 555 19.41 -12.19 2.45
N ALA A 556 20.00 -13.07 1.65
CA ALA A 556 21.40 -13.43 1.82
C ALA A 556 22.26 -12.38 1.13
N VAL A 557 23.12 -11.75 1.91
CA VAL A 557 24.12 -10.76 1.46
C VAL A 557 25.50 -11.40 1.61
N SER A 558 26.19 -11.63 0.49
CA SER A 558 27.44 -12.39 0.46
C SER A 558 28.50 -11.74 -0.42
N ASP A 559 29.72 -12.23 -0.35
CA ASP A 559 30.71 -11.94 -1.39
C ASP A 559 30.26 -12.56 -2.73
N GLU A 560 30.88 -12.17 -3.85
CA GLU A 560 30.47 -12.59 -5.20
C GLU A 560 30.42 -14.12 -5.39
N ASP A 561 31.32 -14.83 -4.72
CA ASP A 561 31.40 -16.29 -4.73
C ASP A 561 30.41 -17.00 -3.79
N GLY A 562 29.56 -16.23 -3.07
CA GLY A 562 28.57 -16.73 -2.12
C GLY A 562 29.14 -17.05 -0.74
N THR A 563 30.43 -16.77 -0.51
CA THR A 563 31.04 -16.93 0.81
C THR A 563 30.76 -15.73 1.73
N ARG A 564 31.03 -15.87 3.03
CA ARG A 564 30.77 -14.83 4.04
C ARG A 564 29.37 -14.24 3.98
N SER A 565 28.38 -15.11 3.83
CA SER A 565 27.00 -14.73 3.73
C SER A 565 26.40 -14.36 5.07
N ASN A 566 25.80 -13.17 5.15
CA ASN A 566 24.90 -12.79 6.23
C ASN A 566 23.47 -12.88 5.73
N SER A 567 22.56 -13.44 6.54
CA SER A 567 21.15 -13.53 6.22
C SER A 567 20.34 -12.49 7.01
N TRP A 568 19.69 -11.60 6.29
CA TRP A 568 18.84 -10.55 6.83
C TRP A 568 17.39 -11.01 6.80
N ILE A 569 16.71 -11.02 7.95
CA ILE A 569 15.37 -11.55 8.08
C ILE A 569 14.43 -10.40 8.36
N ALA A 570 13.43 -10.22 7.48
CA ALA A 570 12.39 -9.21 7.64
C ALA A 570 11.03 -9.84 7.99
N ASP A 571 10.19 -9.10 8.71
CA ASP A 571 8.80 -9.48 8.96
C ASP A 571 7.87 -9.11 7.78
N ALA A 572 6.57 -9.33 7.97
CA ALA A 572 5.53 -9.01 6.96
C ALA A 572 5.46 -7.53 6.57
N LYS A 573 5.97 -6.64 7.41
CA LYS A 573 5.99 -5.19 7.19
C LYS A 573 7.33 -4.69 6.68
N GLY A 574 8.26 -5.59 6.32
CA GLY A 574 9.62 -5.23 5.91
C GLY A 574 10.54 -4.79 7.05
N ARG A 575 10.13 -4.93 8.32
CA ARG A 575 10.99 -4.58 9.46
C ARG A 575 12.03 -5.67 9.67
N LEU A 576 13.26 -5.26 9.93
CA LEU A 576 14.35 -6.18 10.25
C LEU A 576 14.09 -6.82 11.62
N VAL A 577 13.99 -8.14 11.66
CA VAL A 577 13.74 -8.91 12.89
C VAL A 577 14.90 -9.81 13.29
N GLY A 578 15.94 -9.90 12.47
CA GLY A 578 17.15 -10.64 12.79
C GLY A 578 18.18 -10.64 11.68
N VAL A 579 19.42 -10.82 12.07
CA VAL A 579 20.54 -11.07 11.17
C VAL A 579 21.24 -12.35 11.64
N LEU A 580 21.45 -13.30 10.72
CA LEU A 580 22.33 -14.45 10.94
C LEU A 580 23.68 -14.12 10.31
N ASP A 581 24.75 -14.26 11.06
CA ASP A 581 26.08 -14.07 10.52
C ASP A 581 26.56 -15.29 9.70
N SER A 582 27.76 -15.19 9.15
CA SER A 582 28.38 -16.27 8.35
C SER A 582 28.65 -17.56 9.12
N HIS A 583 28.44 -17.60 10.43
CA HIS A 583 28.57 -18.76 11.29
C HIS A 583 27.22 -19.25 11.81
N ASP A 584 26.11 -18.78 11.20
CA ASP A 584 24.72 -19.07 11.58
C ASP A 584 24.33 -18.61 13.01
N GLN A 585 25.12 -17.70 13.60
CA GLN A 585 24.79 -17.13 14.90
C GLN A 585 23.81 -15.96 14.72
N ARG A 586 22.65 -16.08 15.36
CA ARG A 586 21.65 -15.03 15.34
C ARG A 586 22.09 -13.85 16.20
N GLN A 587 22.27 -12.71 15.58
CA GLN A 587 22.39 -11.45 16.28
C GLN A 587 20.95 -10.95 16.57
N SER A 588 20.56 -10.91 17.85
CA SER A 588 19.28 -10.30 18.22
C SER A 588 19.41 -8.78 18.10
N MET A 589 18.59 -8.18 17.28
CA MET A 589 18.37 -6.74 17.32
C MET A 589 17.44 -6.44 18.50
N ALA A 590 17.92 -5.70 19.50
CA ALA A 590 17.15 -5.29 20.67
C ALA A 590 16.17 -4.16 20.31
#